data_850ce3dbe3bee5860a312f15fa1f3aea
#
_entry.id   850ce3dbe3bee5860a312f15fa1f3aea
#
_cell.length_a   1.000
_cell.length_b   1.000
_cell.length_c   1.000
_cell.angle_alpha   90.00
_cell.angle_beta   90.00
_cell.angle_gamma   90.00
#
_symmetry.space_group_name_H-M   'P 1'
#
loop_
_entity.id
_entity.type
_entity.pdbx_description
1 polymer ?
#
loop_
_entity_poly.entity_id
_entity_poly.type
_entity_poly.pdbx_seq_one_letter_code
_entity_poly.pdbx_strand_id
1 'polypeptide(L)'
;MRIALYYPWVYLRSGVERMILELVNRSRHDWTIFTSHYYPDQTFPEFRKLNIVELSLVSVSRGYPAVGRAALTILRQKIILDRYDALVVSSEGLGDFITFRNNEVPVICYCHTPLKVIHDPFVRRRYLNENPRMKAPFFLFSEMFKFFDHLAWKHYHYIFCNSREVRHRIIKANLAPPEQVEVLHPGLDISRMKPSGHYDNYFVVVGRIKWWKNLELAIEAFREFKLQYPEFKDFQLRIVGLVEAGSEEYFLKLKELAGNYGDVIFQRDPTEEELFAVYRSSYGMLLPSLNEDWGITPLEAMAFGKPVIAVNQGGPTESIIDGETGFLAAPEPSAFAEAMARLARDPGLTRRLGEAGAVHVKQYDWSHFVTRFDCYLDSLRDRASLG
;
A
#
# COMPACT_ATOMS: atom_id res chain seq x y z
N MET A 1 -6.39 -22.90 15.19
CA MET A 1 -6.58 -21.85 16.21
C MET A 1 -7.75 -20.96 15.82
N ARG A 2 -8.38 -20.32 16.80
CA ARG A 2 -9.36 -19.26 16.59
C ARG A 2 -8.67 -17.92 16.75
N ILE A 3 -8.67 -17.10 15.71
CA ILE A 3 -7.92 -15.85 15.64
C ILE A 3 -8.88 -14.67 15.55
N ALA A 4 -8.72 -13.69 16.44
CA ALA A 4 -9.35 -12.39 16.31
C ALA A 4 -8.46 -11.50 15.43
N LEU A 5 -9.00 -10.90 14.39
CA LEU A 5 -8.30 -9.89 13.56
C LEU A 5 -8.98 -8.54 13.77
N TYR A 6 -8.23 -7.53 14.14
CA TYR A 6 -8.73 -6.17 14.24
C TYR A 6 -8.19 -5.29 13.12
N TYR A 7 -9.10 -4.64 12.39
CA TYR A 7 -8.82 -3.55 11.46
C TYR A 7 -9.92 -2.51 11.55
N PRO A 8 -9.62 -1.24 11.88
CA PRO A 8 -10.67 -0.28 12.24
C PRO A 8 -11.58 0.16 11.09
N TRP A 9 -11.15 0.07 9.81
CA TRP A 9 -11.88 0.67 8.69
C TRP A 9 -11.98 -0.26 7.48
N VAL A 10 -13.01 -1.08 7.39
CA VAL A 10 -13.31 -1.94 6.22
C VAL A 10 -14.34 -1.24 5.32
N TYR A 11 -13.88 -0.36 4.44
CA TYR A 11 -14.76 0.46 3.59
C TYR A 11 -14.20 0.81 2.21
N LEU A 12 -13.01 0.34 1.87
CA LEU A 12 -12.37 0.59 0.58
C LEU A 12 -12.03 -0.72 -0.14
N ARG A 13 -11.77 -0.62 -1.44
CA ARG A 13 -11.10 -1.66 -2.21
C ARG A 13 -9.62 -1.32 -2.30
N SER A 14 -8.90 -1.51 -1.20
CA SER A 14 -7.47 -1.18 -1.10
C SER A 14 -6.59 -2.42 -0.89
N GLY A 15 -5.27 -2.21 -0.92
CA GLY A 15 -4.32 -3.29 -0.67
C GLY A 15 -4.42 -3.89 0.73
N VAL A 16 -4.87 -3.12 1.73
CA VAL A 16 -5.06 -3.62 3.11
C VAL A 16 -6.24 -4.57 3.18
N GLU A 17 -7.40 -4.16 2.66
CA GLU A 17 -8.58 -5.02 2.61
C GLU A 17 -8.34 -6.28 1.76
N ARG A 18 -7.59 -6.16 0.65
CA ARG A 18 -7.21 -7.33 -0.14
C ARG A 18 -6.33 -8.28 0.67
N MET A 19 -5.34 -7.77 1.40
CA MET A 19 -4.47 -8.61 2.24
C MET A 19 -5.28 -9.34 3.32
N ILE A 20 -6.22 -8.65 3.99
CA ILE A 20 -7.08 -9.26 5.01
C ILE A 20 -7.92 -10.38 4.38
N LEU A 21 -8.54 -10.13 3.23
CA LEU A 21 -9.32 -11.14 2.49
C LEU A 21 -8.50 -12.39 2.16
N GLU A 22 -7.32 -12.20 1.57
CA GLU A 22 -6.47 -13.31 1.15
C GLU A 22 -5.94 -14.11 2.36
N LEU A 23 -5.56 -13.40 3.45
CA LEU A 23 -5.15 -14.04 4.68
C LEU A 23 -6.28 -14.91 5.26
N VAL A 24 -7.47 -14.32 5.46
CA VAL A 24 -8.60 -15.00 6.10
C VAL A 24 -9.13 -16.17 5.26
N ASN A 25 -9.21 -16.00 3.92
CA ASN A 25 -9.76 -17.02 3.03
C ASN A 25 -8.81 -18.20 2.78
N ARG A 26 -7.49 -17.97 2.84
CA ARG A 26 -6.48 -19.00 2.52
C ARG A 26 -5.84 -19.64 3.73
N SER A 27 -5.93 -18.99 4.90
CA SER A 27 -5.40 -19.52 6.16
C SER A 27 -6.14 -20.77 6.59
N ARG A 28 -5.40 -21.70 7.24
CA ARG A 28 -5.96 -22.90 7.87
C ARG A 28 -6.58 -22.66 9.24
N HIS A 29 -6.54 -21.43 9.75
CA HIS A 29 -7.08 -21.04 11.04
C HIS A 29 -8.51 -20.47 10.89
N ASP A 30 -9.24 -20.41 11.99
CA ASP A 30 -10.59 -19.85 12.05
C ASP A 30 -10.53 -18.38 12.47
N TRP A 31 -10.98 -17.49 11.59
CA TRP A 31 -10.84 -16.05 11.74
C TRP A 31 -12.16 -15.35 12.01
N THR A 32 -12.12 -14.39 12.95
CA THR A 32 -13.18 -13.41 13.14
C THR A 32 -12.60 -12.01 12.99
N ILE A 33 -13.17 -11.22 12.10
CA ILE A 33 -12.75 -9.84 11.85
C ILE A 33 -13.53 -8.91 12.75
N PHE A 34 -12.85 -8.11 13.56
CA PHE A 34 -13.40 -7.02 14.34
C PHE A 34 -13.09 -5.70 13.66
N THR A 35 -14.10 -4.87 13.43
CA THR A 35 -13.94 -3.58 12.76
C THR A 35 -14.79 -2.52 13.41
N SER A 36 -14.38 -1.26 13.31
CA SER A 36 -15.10 -0.10 13.86
C SER A 36 -15.85 0.70 12.79
N HIS A 37 -15.72 0.31 11.53
CA HIS A 37 -16.37 0.96 10.42
C HIS A 37 -16.46 -0.02 9.23
N TYR A 38 -17.64 -0.52 8.96
CA TYR A 38 -17.88 -1.49 7.90
C TYR A 38 -18.89 -0.96 6.88
N TYR A 39 -18.45 -0.84 5.61
CA TYR A 39 -19.31 -0.46 4.49
C TYR A 39 -19.23 -1.50 3.37
N PRO A 40 -20.10 -2.51 3.39
CA PRO A 40 -20.04 -3.66 2.48
C PRO A 40 -20.20 -3.29 1.00
N ASP A 41 -20.82 -2.15 0.68
CA ASP A 41 -21.03 -1.69 -0.70
C ASP A 41 -19.81 -0.96 -1.29
N GLN A 42 -18.90 -0.50 -0.43
CA GLN A 42 -17.72 0.26 -0.83
C GLN A 42 -16.43 -0.58 -0.82
N THR A 43 -16.45 -1.74 -0.16
CA THR A 43 -15.32 -2.68 -0.11
C THR A 43 -15.50 -3.86 -1.06
N PHE A 44 -14.63 -4.86 -0.96
CA PHE A 44 -14.76 -6.09 -1.75
C PHE A 44 -15.99 -6.90 -1.32
N PRO A 45 -16.82 -7.37 -2.29
CA PRO A 45 -18.06 -8.10 -1.96
C PRO A 45 -17.84 -9.37 -1.14
N GLU A 46 -16.64 -9.97 -1.23
CA GLU A 46 -16.25 -11.20 -0.53
C GLU A 46 -16.29 -11.03 0.99
N PHE A 47 -16.10 -9.81 1.52
CA PHE A 47 -16.21 -9.54 2.96
C PHE A 47 -17.58 -9.93 3.54
N ARG A 48 -18.65 -9.89 2.74
CA ARG A 48 -20.00 -10.30 3.17
C ARG A 48 -20.11 -11.77 3.57
N LYS A 49 -19.15 -12.59 3.15
CA LYS A 49 -19.10 -14.03 3.45
C LYS A 49 -18.25 -14.36 4.68
N LEU A 50 -17.55 -13.36 5.23
CA LEU A 50 -16.65 -13.53 6.36
C LEU A 50 -17.36 -13.27 7.69
N ASN A 51 -16.82 -13.82 8.77
CA ASN A 51 -17.30 -13.56 10.12
C ASN A 51 -16.79 -12.18 10.57
N ILE A 52 -17.68 -11.17 10.52
CA ILE A 52 -17.35 -9.79 10.87
C ILE A 52 -18.19 -9.37 12.08
N VAL A 53 -17.50 -8.79 13.07
CA VAL A 53 -18.10 -8.20 14.27
C VAL A 53 -17.84 -6.69 14.25
N GLU A 54 -18.91 -5.91 14.19
CA GLU A 54 -18.80 -4.46 14.25
C GLU A 54 -18.71 -4.00 15.71
N LEU A 55 -17.70 -3.20 16.00
CA LEU A 55 -17.50 -2.52 17.27
C LEU A 55 -18.12 -1.10 17.23
N SER A 56 -17.87 -0.29 18.26
CA SER A 56 -18.32 1.10 18.26
C SER A 56 -17.76 1.87 17.05
N LEU A 57 -18.65 2.59 16.38
CA LEU A 57 -18.32 3.31 15.14
C LEU A 57 -17.20 4.33 15.33
N VAL A 58 -16.22 4.27 14.44
CA VAL A 58 -15.12 5.22 14.34
C VAL A 58 -15.17 5.93 12.99
N SER A 59 -15.19 7.27 13.04
CA SER A 59 -15.23 8.10 11.84
C SER A 59 -13.96 7.96 10.99
N VAL A 60 -14.11 7.98 9.68
CA VAL A 60 -13.01 8.07 8.69
C VAL A 60 -12.53 9.51 8.45
N SER A 61 -13.15 10.50 9.10
CA SER A 61 -12.78 11.92 8.98
C SER A 61 -11.37 12.18 9.50
N ARG A 62 -10.61 13.02 8.78
CA ARG A 62 -9.19 13.28 9.06
C ARG A 62 -8.92 14.60 9.81
N GLY A 63 -9.96 15.31 10.27
CA GLY A 63 -9.78 16.51 11.11
C GLY A 63 -9.28 16.15 12.51
N TYR A 64 -8.43 16.98 13.14
CA TYR A 64 -7.87 16.70 14.48
C TYR A 64 -8.91 16.30 15.54
N PRO A 65 -10.08 16.98 15.66
CA PRO A 65 -11.09 16.55 16.63
C PRO A 65 -11.68 15.17 16.32
N ALA A 66 -11.82 14.83 15.04
CA ALA A 66 -12.33 13.53 14.62
C ALA A 66 -11.29 12.43 14.88
N VAL A 67 -10.02 12.70 14.58
CA VAL A 67 -8.90 11.78 14.87
C VAL A 67 -8.77 11.54 16.37
N GLY A 68 -8.88 12.59 17.19
CA GLY A 68 -8.85 12.47 18.65
C GLY A 68 -10.02 11.63 19.20
N ARG A 69 -11.24 11.84 18.68
CA ARG A 69 -12.41 10.99 19.03
C ARG A 69 -12.22 9.55 18.59
N ALA A 70 -11.69 9.34 17.37
CA ALA A 70 -11.39 8.00 16.86
C ALA A 70 -10.40 7.27 17.77
N ALA A 71 -9.30 7.92 18.13
CA ALA A 71 -8.30 7.40 19.05
C ALA A 71 -8.90 7.00 20.41
N LEU A 72 -9.70 7.88 21.02
CA LEU A 72 -10.37 7.61 22.29
C LEU A 72 -11.41 6.46 22.19
N THR A 73 -12.11 6.38 21.08
CA THR A 73 -13.09 5.28 20.84
C THR A 73 -12.36 3.96 20.73
N ILE A 74 -11.31 3.87 19.91
CA ILE A 74 -10.51 2.64 19.73
C ILE A 74 -9.88 2.21 21.06
N LEU A 75 -9.28 3.15 21.80
CA LEU A 75 -8.66 2.88 23.08
C LEU A 75 -9.65 2.30 24.13
N ARG A 76 -10.93 2.65 24.04
CA ARG A 76 -11.97 2.15 24.96
C ARG A 76 -12.62 0.86 24.51
N GLN A 77 -12.45 0.46 23.27
CA GLN A 77 -13.06 -0.77 22.74
C GLN A 77 -12.49 -2.01 23.43
N LYS A 78 -13.37 -2.93 23.77
CA LYS A 78 -13.04 -4.23 24.35
C LYS A 78 -13.60 -5.33 23.45
N ILE A 79 -12.72 -6.26 23.07
CA ILE A 79 -13.03 -7.52 22.38
C ILE A 79 -13.06 -8.61 23.46
N ILE A 80 -14.06 -9.47 23.44
CA ILE A 80 -14.10 -10.63 24.33
C ILE A 80 -13.16 -11.69 23.75
N LEU A 81 -11.93 -11.76 24.29
CA LEU A 81 -10.85 -12.59 23.76
C LEU A 81 -10.83 -14.01 24.33
N ASP A 82 -11.66 -14.36 25.30
CA ASP A 82 -11.69 -15.67 25.99
C ASP A 82 -11.83 -16.87 25.04
N ARG A 83 -12.35 -16.65 23.84
CA ARG A 83 -12.56 -17.70 22.83
C ARG A 83 -11.52 -17.71 21.72
N TYR A 84 -10.53 -16.81 21.79
CA TYR A 84 -9.49 -16.66 20.77
C TYR A 84 -8.12 -17.01 21.32
N ASP A 85 -7.31 -17.60 20.49
CA ASP A 85 -5.95 -18.03 20.83
C ASP A 85 -4.92 -16.92 20.61
N ALA A 86 -5.25 -15.95 19.74
CA ALA A 86 -4.42 -14.77 19.45
C ALA A 86 -5.28 -13.61 18.89
N LEU A 87 -4.76 -12.40 19.05
CA LEU A 87 -5.25 -11.18 18.41
C LEU A 87 -4.25 -10.72 17.35
N VAL A 88 -4.69 -10.55 16.11
CA VAL A 88 -3.92 -9.93 15.03
C VAL A 88 -4.43 -8.52 14.80
N VAL A 89 -3.55 -7.53 14.83
CA VAL A 89 -3.88 -6.13 14.53
C VAL A 89 -3.30 -5.78 13.16
N SER A 90 -4.15 -5.48 12.18
CA SER A 90 -3.77 -4.92 10.90
C SER A 90 -3.60 -3.42 11.07
N SER A 91 -2.34 -2.93 11.10
CA SER A 91 -2.02 -1.59 11.58
C SER A 91 -1.63 -0.60 10.49
N GLU A 92 -2.22 0.60 10.58
CA GLU A 92 -1.83 1.83 9.87
C GLU A 92 -1.76 3.04 10.83
N GLY A 93 -1.47 2.79 12.12
CA GLY A 93 -1.31 3.80 13.17
C GLY A 93 -2.41 3.76 14.24
N LEU A 94 -3.53 4.49 14.12
CA LEU A 94 -4.54 4.56 15.18
C LEU A 94 -5.11 3.20 15.63
N GLY A 95 -5.11 2.21 14.74
CA GLY A 95 -5.56 0.85 15.04
C GLY A 95 -4.78 0.18 16.19
N ASP A 96 -3.53 0.59 16.42
CA ASP A 96 -2.67 0.07 17.47
C ASP A 96 -3.23 0.32 18.87
N PHE A 97 -4.05 1.37 19.04
CA PHE A 97 -4.65 1.70 20.34
C PHE A 97 -5.66 0.67 20.85
N ILE A 98 -6.11 -0.26 20.00
CA ILE A 98 -6.95 -1.39 20.44
C ILE A 98 -6.22 -2.26 21.47
N THR A 99 -4.89 -2.31 21.42
CA THR A 99 -4.06 -3.16 22.30
C THR A 99 -4.12 -2.76 23.76
N PHE A 100 -4.45 -1.50 24.09
CA PHE A 100 -4.53 -1.04 25.49
C PHE A 100 -5.50 -1.83 26.34
N ARG A 101 -6.56 -2.34 25.75
CA ARG A 101 -7.60 -3.11 26.47
C ARG A 101 -7.76 -4.54 25.98
N ASN A 102 -6.94 -4.97 25.03
CA ASN A 102 -7.06 -6.25 24.34
C ASN A 102 -5.68 -6.88 24.18
N ASN A 103 -5.10 -7.34 25.30
CA ASN A 103 -3.76 -7.93 25.35
C ASN A 103 -3.71 -9.16 26.30
N GLU A 104 -4.86 -9.78 26.55
CA GLU A 104 -4.95 -10.99 27.39
C GLU A 104 -4.49 -12.27 26.67
N VAL A 105 -4.42 -12.21 25.34
CA VAL A 105 -3.86 -13.25 24.47
C VAL A 105 -2.66 -12.71 23.73
N PRO A 106 -1.80 -13.53 23.12
CA PRO A 106 -0.72 -13.05 22.27
C PRO A 106 -1.22 -12.09 21.18
N VAL A 107 -0.63 -10.88 21.11
CA VAL A 107 -0.98 -9.86 20.14
C VAL A 107 0.09 -9.78 19.06
N ILE A 108 -0.32 -9.95 17.81
CA ILE A 108 0.54 -9.88 16.63
C ILE A 108 0.17 -8.65 15.81
N CYS A 109 1.15 -7.87 15.41
CA CYS A 109 0.96 -6.78 14.47
C CYS A 109 1.25 -7.25 13.04
N TYR A 110 0.38 -6.90 12.09
CA TYR A 110 0.77 -6.78 10.70
C TYR A 110 0.77 -5.30 10.33
N CYS A 111 1.96 -4.71 10.30
CA CYS A 111 2.15 -3.28 10.09
C CYS A 111 2.25 -2.95 8.60
N HIS A 112 1.25 -2.25 8.06
CA HIS A 112 1.30 -1.70 6.70
C HIS A 112 2.21 -0.50 6.63
N THR A 113 2.15 0.36 7.64
CA THR A 113 3.06 1.48 7.88
C THR A 113 2.74 2.10 9.25
N PRO A 114 3.71 2.52 10.06
CA PRO A 114 3.46 3.45 11.15
C PRO A 114 2.86 4.75 10.60
N LEU A 115 2.06 5.46 11.39
CA LEU A 115 1.33 6.65 10.91
C LEU A 115 2.23 7.60 10.12
N LYS A 116 2.11 7.57 8.79
CA LYS A 116 3.03 8.23 7.85
C LYS A 116 3.25 9.72 8.14
N VAL A 117 2.18 10.46 8.41
CA VAL A 117 2.28 11.91 8.65
C VAL A 117 3.17 12.23 9.86
N ILE A 118 3.36 11.28 10.78
CA ILE A 118 4.20 11.42 11.97
C ILE A 118 5.59 10.83 11.74
N HIS A 119 5.69 9.63 11.18
CA HIS A 119 6.92 8.84 11.12
C HIS A 119 7.66 8.93 9.78
N ASP A 120 7.02 9.44 8.70
CA ASP A 120 7.67 9.66 7.41
C ASP A 120 8.06 11.15 7.25
N PRO A 121 9.37 11.49 7.18
CA PRO A 121 9.82 12.87 7.08
C PRO A 121 9.35 13.59 5.82
N PHE A 122 9.21 12.87 4.69
CA PHE A 122 8.76 13.46 3.43
C PHE A 122 7.28 13.85 3.51
N VAL A 123 6.43 12.91 3.92
CA VAL A 123 4.98 13.13 4.06
C VAL A 123 4.72 14.24 5.08
N ARG A 124 5.44 14.22 6.22
CA ARG A 124 5.36 15.26 7.25
C ARG A 124 5.74 16.64 6.70
N ARG A 125 6.87 16.75 5.97
CA ARG A 125 7.33 18.03 5.41
C ARG A 125 6.31 18.57 4.41
N ARG A 126 5.83 17.73 3.49
CA ARG A 126 4.84 18.13 2.49
C ARG A 126 3.54 18.59 3.15
N TYR A 127 3.01 17.82 4.13
CA TYR A 127 1.83 18.22 4.91
C TYR A 127 1.98 19.59 5.56
N LEU A 128 3.11 19.84 6.21
CA LEU A 128 3.36 21.11 6.91
C LEU A 128 3.58 22.29 5.95
N ASN A 129 4.11 22.06 4.75
CA ASN A 129 4.26 23.09 3.74
C ASN A 129 2.91 23.48 3.14
N GLU A 130 2.03 22.52 2.90
CA GLU A 130 0.67 22.76 2.40
C GLU A 130 -0.25 23.36 3.50
N ASN A 131 0.08 23.14 4.77
CA ASN A 131 -0.71 23.59 5.93
C ASN A 131 0.12 24.38 6.95
N PRO A 132 0.68 25.56 6.59
CA PRO A 132 1.64 26.26 7.45
C PRO A 132 1.05 26.72 8.80
N ARG A 133 -0.28 27.01 8.84
CA ARG A 133 -0.99 27.40 10.08
C ARG A 133 -1.15 26.24 11.06
N MET A 134 -0.97 25.01 10.60
CA MET A 134 -1.14 23.80 11.42
C MET A 134 0.15 23.33 12.09
N LYS A 135 1.28 24.04 11.93
CA LYS A 135 2.58 23.60 12.49
C LYS A 135 2.56 23.38 14.01
N ALA A 136 2.05 24.34 14.78
CA ALA A 136 2.03 24.23 16.24
C ALA A 136 1.01 23.17 16.73
N PRO A 137 -0.26 23.14 16.28
CA PRO A 137 -1.18 22.06 16.60
C PRO A 137 -0.67 20.68 16.20
N PHE A 138 -0.03 20.58 15.03
CA PHE A 138 0.55 19.32 14.54
C PHE A 138 1.69 18.84 15.44
N PHE A 139 2.57 19.73 15.88
CA PHE A 139 3.66 19.36 16.79
C PHE A 139 3.12 18.77 18.08
N LEU A 140 2.18 19.44 18.74
CA LEU A 140 1.56 18.95 19.97
C LEU A 140 0.87 17.61 19.76
N PHE A 141 0.09 17.48 18.70
CA PHE A 141 -0.56 16.23 18.33
C PHE A 141 0.46 15.10 18.08
N SER A 142 1.54 15.39 17.36
CA SER A 142 2.58 14.39 17.04
C SER A 142 3.27 13.85 18.29
N GLU A 143 3.64 14.71 19.24
CA GLU A 143 4.31 14.26 20.45
C GLU A 143 3.35 13.45 21.36
N MET A 144 2.11 13.90 21.49
CA MET A 144 1.08 13.13 22.20
C MET A 144 0.82 11.78 21.52
N PHE A 145 0.68 11.77 20.20
CA PHE A 145 0.47 10.52 19.45
C PHE A 145 1.64 9.56 19.63
N LYS A 146 2.88 10.02 19.44
CA LYS A 146 4.08 9.19 19.64
C LYS A 146 4.14 8.56 21.03
N PHE A 147 3.78 9.33 22.06
CA PHE A 147 3.76 8.81 23.43
C PHE A 147 2.79 7.63 23.57
N PHE A 148 1.55 7.78 23.13
CA PHE A 148 0.55 6.70 23.19
C PHE A 148 0.89 5.56 22.25
N ASP A 149 1.42 5.85 21.07
CA ASP A 149 1.86 4.85 20.09
C ASP A 149 2.94 3.93 20.67
N HIS A 150 3.99 4.50 21.26
CA HIS A 150 5.02 3.73 21.97
C HIS A 150 4.46 2.85 23.09
N LEU A 151 3.43 3.29 23.79
CA LEU A 151 2.80 2.47 24.82
C LEU A 151 1.99 1.33 24.22
N ALA A 152 1.23 1.58 23.15
CA ALA A 152 0.46 0.57 22.45
C ALA A 152 1.34 -0.52 21.84
N TRP A 153 2.47 -0.14 21.24
CA TRP A 153 3.41 -1.06 20.60
C TRP A 153 4.08 -2.04 21.59
N LYS A 154 4.17 -1.71 22.87
CA LYS A 154 4.70 -2.62 23.91
C LYS A 154 3.86 -3.89 24.11
N HIS A 155 2.61 -3.88 23.66
CA HIS A 155 1.73 -5.04 23.77
C HIS A 155 1.91 -6.05 22.63
N TYR A 156 2.65 -5.71 21.57
CA TYR A 156 2.93 -6.64 20.48
C TYR A 156 3.99 -7.66 20.87
N HIS A 157 3.65 -8.94 20.74
CA HIS A 157 4.56 -10.05 20.93
C HIS A 157 5.41 -10.30 19.69
N TYR A 158 4.87 -9.99 18.51
CA TYR A 158 5.56 -10.13 17.25
C TYR A 158 4.97 -9.18 16.20
N ILE A 159 5.81 -8.76 15.27
CA ILE A 159 5.45 -7.77 14.27
C ILE A 159 5.89 -8.26 12.90
N PHE A 160 4.93 -8.48 12.04
CA PHE A 160 5.17 -8.52 10.61
C PHE A 160 5.03 -7.13 10.02
N CYS A 161 5.83 -6.81 9.01
CA CYS A 161 5.67 -5.59 8.22
C CYS A 161 5.82 -5.89 6.73
N ASN A 162 5.21 -5.05 5.90
CA ASN A 162 5.07 -5.32 4.47
C ASN A 162 6.33 -5.11 3.64
N SER A 163 7.40 -4.48 4.20
CA SER A 163 8.64 -4.19 3.46
C SER A 163 9.82 -3.89 4.40
N ARG A 164 11.04 -3.90 3.86
CA ARG A 164 12.25 -3.43 4.57
C ARG A 164 12.16 -1.94 4.87
N GLU A 165 11.53 -1.15 3.98
CA GLU A 165 11.28 0.27 4.22
C GLU A 165 10.42 0.47 5.46
N VAL A 166 9.30 -0.24 5.59
CA VAL A 166 8.44 -0.17 6.77
C VAL A 166 9.17 -0.70 8.02
N ARG A 167 9.93 -1.79 7.89
CA ARG A 167 10.80 -2.27 8.98
C ARG A 167 11.77 -1.19 9.45
N HIS A 168 12.47 -0.53 8.50
CA HIS A 168 13.38 0.56 8.84
C HIS A 168 12.65 1.70 9.57
N ARG A 169 11.45 2.05 9.13
CA ARG A 169 10.61 3.10 9.73
C ARG A 169 10.19 2.74 11.16
N ILE A 170 9.79 1.50 11.42
CA ILE A 170 9.46 0.99 12.77
C ILE A 170 10.66 1.12 13.70
N ILE A 171 11.82 0.64 13.28
CA ILE A 171 13.06 0.66 14.08
C ILE A 171 13.53 2.09 14.32
N LYS A 172 13.55 2.92 13.28
CA LYS A 172 13.96 4.34 13.37
C LYS A 172 13.04 5.17 14.29
N ALA A 173 11.75 4.82 14.32
CA ALA A 173 10.78 5.42 15.23
C ALA A 173 10.87 4.84 16.65
N ASN A 174 11.75 3.88 16.90
CA ASN A 174 11.92 3.17 18.17
C ASN A 174 10.62 2.55 18.71
N LEU A 175 9.77 2.06 17.80
CA LEU A 175 8.49 1.43 18.16
C LEU A 175 8.67 -0.02 18.60
N ALA A 176 9.64 -0.73 18.03
CA ALA A 176 9.98 -2.10 18.40
C ALA A 176 11.46 -2.40 18.13
N PRO A 177 12.07 -3.34 18.86
CA PRO A 177 13.45 -3.77 18.61
C PRO A 177 13.51 -4.62 17.32
N PRO A 178 14.67 -4.60 16.61
CA PRO A 178 14.83 -5.27 15.31
C PRO A 178 14.50 -6.75 15.27
N GLU A 179 14.72 -7.47 16.36
CA GLU A 179 14.49 -8.92 16.51
C GLU A 179 13.01 -9.29 16.60
N GLN A 180 12.13 -8.34 16.92
CA GLN A 180 10.67 -8.55 16.94
C GLN A 180 10.00 -8.25 15.61
N VAL A 181 10.73 -7.69 14.63
CA VAL A 181 10.15 -7.20 13.36
C VAL A 181 10.64 -8.05 12.20
N GLU A 182 9.74 -8.79 11.60
CA GLU A 182 9.98 -9.58 10.39
C GLU A 182 9.31 -8.93 9.16
N VAL A 183 10.03 -8.93 8.03
CA VAL A 183 9.44 -8.52 6.75
C VAL A 183 8.68 -9.69 6.16
N LEU A 184 7.39 -9.46 5.91
CA LEU A 184 6.51 -10.41 5.23
C LEU A 184 5.74 -9.65 4.14
N HIS A 185 6.24 -9.73 2.91
CA HIS A 185 5.67 -9.03 1.77
C HIS A 185 4.26 -9.53 1.46
N PRO A 186 3.26 -8.63 1.26
CA PRO A 186 1.95 -9.02 0.76
C PRO A 186 2.09 -9.59 -0.65
N GLY A 187 1.23 -10.52 -0.95
CA GLY A 187 1.23 -11.20 -2.24
C GLY A 187 0.32 -10.57 -3.27
N LEU A 188 0.12 -11.33 -4.34
CA LEU A 188 -0.72 -11.01 -5.47
C LEU A 188 -1.35 -12.29 -6.02
N ASP A 189 -2.54 -12.21 -6.62
CA ASP A 189 -3.18 -13.35 -7.28
C ASP A 189 -2.66 -13.50 -8.71
N ILE A 190 -1.54 -14.19 -8.84
CA ILE A 190 -0.84 -14.41 -10.12
C ILE A 190 -1.70 -15.25 -11.07
N SER A 191 -2.60 -16.09 -10.56
CA SER A 191 -3.41 -16.98 -11.39
C SER A 191 -4.30 -16.24 -12.40
N ARG A 192 -4.69 -15.02 -12.05
CA ARG A 192 -5.55 -14.13 -12.86
C ARG A 192 -4.79 -13.20 -13.80
N MET A 193 -3.47 -13.13 -13.66
CA MET A 193 -2.60 -12.20 -14.39
C MET A 193 -1.61 -12.97 -15.24
N LYS A 194 -1.65 -12.74 -16.55
CA LYS A 194 -0.76 -13.44 -17.49
C LYS A 194 -0.13 -12.45 -18.44
N PRO A 195 1.18 -12.60 -18.76
CA PRO A 195 1.83 -11.81 -19.78
C PRO A 195 1.07 -11.86 -21.10
N SER A 196 0.82 -10.70 -21.71
CA SER A 196 0.09 -10.60 -22.97
C SER A 196 0.99 -10.64 -24.20
N GLY A 197 2.25 -10.23 -24.04
CA GLY A 197 3.18 -9.98 -25.16
C GLY A 197 2.76 -8.81 -26.07
N HIS A 198 1.69 -8.08 -25.74
CA HIS A 198 1.15 -6.95 -26.50
C HIS A 198 1.56 -5.62 -25.85
N TYR A 199 1.96 -4.64 -26.67
CA TYR A 199 2.48 -3.34 -26.22
C TYR A 199 1.93 -2.24 -27.10
N ASP A 200 0.94 -1.47 -26.59
CA ASP A 200 0.46 -0.23 -27.21
C ASP A 200 1.34 0.93 -26.77
N ASN A 201 1.37 2.00 -27.56
CA ASN A 201 2.19 3.17 -27.32
C ASN A 201 1.65 4.03 -26.15
N TYR A 202 1.58 3.46 -24.93
CA TYR A 202 1.31 4.25 -23.73
C TYR A 202 1.99 3.70 -22.48
N PHE A 203 2.45 4.62 -21.66
CA PHE A 203 2.84 4.32 -20.28
C PHE A 203 1.63 4.47 -19.36
N VAL A 204 1.59 3.70 -18.28
CA VAL A 204 0.49 3.76 -17.31
C VAL A 204 0.99 4.11 -15.91
N VAL A 205 0.22 4.90 -15.20
CA VAL A 205 0.32 5.05 -13.74
C VAL A 205 -0.96 4.50 -13.14
N VAL A 206 -0.85 3.56 -12.20
CA VAL A 206 -2.02 2.97 -11.53
C VAL A 206 -1.95 3.23 -10.04
N GLY A 207 -3.06 3.68 -9.46
CA GLY A 207 -3.19 3.85 -8.02
C GLY A 207 -4.20 4.91 -7.60
N ARG A 208 -4.38 5.07 -6.30
CA ARG A 208 -5.23 6.15 -5.76
C ARG A 208 -4.69 7.51 -6.19
N ILE A 209 -5.54 8.38 -6.69
CA ILE A 209 -5.17 9.73 -7.09
C ILE A 209 -5.09 10.61 -5.84
N LYS A 210 -3.90 10.63 -5.26
CA LYS A 210 -3.56 11.32 -4.01
C LYS A 210 -2.21 12.02 -4.14
N TRP A 211 -2.06 13.17 -3.48
CA TRP A 211 -0.85 13.98 -3.56
C TRP A 211 0.44 13.23 -3.14
N TRP A 212 0.36 12.27 -2.21
CA TRP A 212 1.54 11.49 -1.81
C TRP A 212 1.98 10.44 -2.83
N LYS A 213 1.17 10.20 -3.88
CA LYS A 213 1.55 9.37 -5.02
C LYS A 213 2.40 10.12 -6.03
N ASN A 214 2.59 11.45 -5.86
CA ASN A 214 3.48 12.28 -6.65
C ASN A 214 3.24 12.16 -8.17
N LEU A 215 1.97 12.18 -8.58
CA LEU A 215 1.57 11.98 -9.98
C LEU A 215 2.05 13.11 -10.89
N GLU A 216 2.37 14.26 -10.30
CA GLU A 216 2.99 15.40 -10.99
C GLU A 216 4.28 14.99 -11.67
N LEU A 217 5.13 14.20 -11.00
CA LEU A 217 6.38 13.70 -11.56
C LEU A 217 6.16 12.90 -12.85
N ALA A 218 5.13 12.04 -12.89
CA ALA A 218 4.84 11.25 -14.09
C ALA A 218 4.41 12.14 -15.26
N ILE A 219 3.58 13.18 -15.01
CA ILE A 219 3.12 14.12 -16.04
C ILE A 219 4.31 14.96 -16.56
N GLU A 220 5.12 15.50 -15.66
CA GLU A 220 6.30 16.29 -16.02
C GLU A 220 7.33 15.46 -16.79
N ALA A 221 7.60 14.25 -16.33
CA ALA A 221 8.50 13.31 -16.99
C ALA A 221 8.00 12.93 -18.40
N PHE A 222 6.70 12.69 -18.53
CA PHE A 222 6.12 12.37 -19.83
C PHE A 222 6.19 13.56 -20.80
N ARG A 223 5.99 14.77 -20.31
CA ARG A 223 6.17 16.00 -21.13
C ARG A 223 7.62 16.14 -21.58
N GLU A 224 8.56 15.92 -20.67
CA GLU A 224 10.00 15.96 -21.00
C GLU A 224 10.36 14.88 -22.01
N PHE A 225 9.85 13.64 -21.85
CA PHE A 225 10.00 12.57 -22.81
C PHE A 225 9.52 12.95 -24.21
N LYS A 226 8.33 13.57 -24.34
CA LYS A 226 7.80 14.03 -25.62
C LYS A 226 8.61 15.17 -26.26
N LEU A 227 9.16 16.05 -25.44
CA LEU A 227 9.99 17.18 -25.91
C LEU A 227 11.36 16.75 -26.36
N GLN A 228 12.02 15.88 -25.59
CA GLN A 228 13.38 15.44 -25.89
C GLN A 228 13.44 14.36 -26.98
N TYR A 229 12.36 13.58 -27.15
CA TYR A 229 12.30 12.43 -28.06
C TYR A 229 11.07 12.51 -28.98
N PRO A 230 11.05 13.44 -29.93
CA PRO A 230 9.90 13.71 -30.80
C PRO A 230 9.54 12.52 -31.72
N GLU A 231 10.43 11.56 -31.90
CA GLU A 231 10.14 10.29 -32.59
C GLU A 231 9.05 9.47 -31.91
N PHE A 232 8.80 9.69 -30.60
CA PHE A 232 7.77 8.99 -29.81
C PHE A 232 6.51 9.85 -29.59
N LYS A 233 6.20 10.76 -30.53
CA LYS A 233 5.02 11.65 -30.46
C LYS A 233 3.69 10.93 -30.29
N ASP A 234 3.58 9.67 -30.72
CA ASP A 234 2.35 8.87 -30.68
C ASP A 234 2.13 8.19 -29.32
N PHE A 235 3.10 8.28 -28.38
CA PHE A 235 2.92 7.75 -27.04
C PHE A 235 1.96 8.58 -26.22
N GLN A 236 1.24 7.91 -25.31
CA GLN A 236 0.31 8.50 -24.33
C GLN A 236 0.76 8.17 -22.90
N LEU A 237 0.31 8.99 -21.96
CA LEU A 237 0.34 8.67 -20.53
C LEU A 237 -1.08 8.42 -20.03
N ARG A 238 -1.35 7.26 -19.44
CA ARG A 238 -2.64 6.95 -18.83
C ARG A 238 -2.50 6.94 -17.31
N ILE A 239 -3.26 7.80 -16.63
CA ILE A 239 -3.34 7.86 -15.17
C ILE A 239 -4.67 7.25 -14.75
N VAL A 240 -4.61 6.08 -14.12
CA VAL A 240 -5.76 5.21 -13.86
C VAL A 240 -5.92 4.99 -12.36
N GLY A 241 -7.09 5.27 -11.83
CA GLY A 241 -7.33 4.98 -10.42
C GLY A 241 -8.48 5.69 -9.74
N LEU A 242 -8.59 5.41 -8.45
CA LEU A 242 -9.66 5.90 -7.57
C LEU A 242 -9.40 7.35 -7.16
N VAL A 243 -10.39 8.22 -7.36
CA VAL A 243 -10.44 9.58 -6.78
C VAL A 243 -11.32 9.55 -5.55
N GLU A 244 -10.70 9.45 -4.37
CA GLU A 244 -11.44 9.46 -3.11
C GLU A 244 -11.99 10.86 -2.77
N ALA A 245 -13.01 10.91 -1.90
CA ALA A 245 -13.51 12.15 -1.34
C ALA A 245 -12.36 12.98 -0.73
N GLY A 246 -12.31 14.28 -1.05
CA GLY A 246 -11.23 15.19 -0.64
C GLY A 246 -9.97 15.14 -1.53
N SER A 247 -9.97 14.43 -2.65
CA SER A 247 -8.89 14.43 -3.64
C SER A 247 -9.26 15.15 -4.95
N GLU A 248 -10.47 15.65 -5.08
CA GLU A 248 -10.92 16.36 -6.30
C GLU A 248 -10.06 17.58 -6.61
N GLU A 249 -9.69 18.38 -5.61
CA GLU A 249 -8.82 19.54 -5.83
C GLU A 249 -7.46 19.11 -6.40
N TYR A 250 -6.86 18.04 -5.86
CA TYR A 250 -5.61 17.50 -6.39
C TYR A 250 -5.78 16.95 -7.80
N PHE A 251 -6.88 16.27 -8.07
CA PHE A 251 -7.19 15.78 -9.41
C PHE A 251 -7.34 16.91 -10.43
N LEU A 252 -8.00 18.02 -10.06
CA LEU A 252 -8.11 19.19 -10.91
C LEU A 252 -6.75 19.85 -11.19
N LYS A 253 -5.88 19.94 -10.17
CA LYS A 253 -4.49 20.41 -10.35
C LYS A 253 -3.70 19.54 -11.33
N LEU A 254 -3.87 18.22 -11.29
CA LEU A 254 -3.23 17.31 -12.24
C LEU A 254 -3.74 17.52 -13.66
N LYS A 255 -5.04 17.75 -13.85
CA LYS A 255 -5.61 18.10 -15.16
C LYS A 255 -5.07 19.42 -15.70
N GLU A 256 -4.95 20.42 -14.84
CA GLU A 256 -4.36 21.71 -15.20
C GLU A 256 -2.89 21.53 -15.59
N LEU A 257 -2.11 20.75 -14.81
CA LEU A 257 -0.71 20.44 -15.13
C LEU A 257 -0.58 19.68 -16.45
N ALA A 258 -1.46 18.72 -16.72
CA ALA A 258 -1.51 18.00 -17.99
C ALA A 258 -1.85 18.94 -19.17
N GLY A 259 -2.59 20.04 -18.92
CA GLY A 259 -2.99 21.00 -19.92
C GLY A 259 -3.90 20.40 -20.99
N ASN A 260 -3.97 21.07 -22.15
CA ASN A 260 -4.76 20.62 -23.31
C ASN A 260 -4.01 19.57 -24.18
N TYR A 261 -2.96 18.95 -23.65
CA TYR A 261 -2.25 17.88 -24.35
C TYR A 261 -3.14 16.63 -24.33
N GLY A 262 -3.74 16.26 -25.46
CA GLY A 262 -4.59 15.07 -25.60
C GLY A 262 -3.87 13.74 -25.34
N ASP A 263 -2.57 13.80 -25.02
CA ASP A 263 -1.71 12.64 -24.79
C ASP A 263 -1.72 12.15 -23.32
N VAL A 264 -2.27 12.94 -22.37
CA VAL A 264 -2.43 12.55 -20.97
C VAL A 264 -3.89 12.22 -20.69
N ILE A 265 -4.19 10.96 -20.46
CA ILE A 265 -5.55 10.44 -20.32
C ILE A 265 -5.78 10.04 -18.86
N PHE A 266 -6.86 10.52 -18.26
CA PHE A 266 -7.29 10.15 -16.91
C PHE A 266 -8.47 9.20 -16.99
N GLN A 267 -8.34 8.03 -16.35
CA GLN A 267 -9.43 7.06 -16.18
C GLN A 267 -9.73 6.90 -14.69
N ARG A 268 -10.92 7.32 -14.29
CA ARG A 268 -11.38 7.25 -12.89
C ARG A 268 -12.13 5.96 -12.63
N ASP A 269 -11.94 5.42 -11.43
CA ASP A 269 -12.73 4.35 -10.85
C ASP A 269 -12.93 3.13 -11.79
N PRO A 270 -11.83 2.58 -12.37
CA PRO A 270 -11.92 1.46 -13.29
C PRO A 270 -12.46 0.24 -12.59
N THR A 271 -13.23 -0.57 -13.31
CA THR A 271 -13.49 -1.94 -12.92
C THR A 271 -12.19 -2.75 -12.94
N GLU A 272 -12.18 -3.92 -12.29
CA GLU A 272 -11.00 -4.79 -12.30
C GLU A 272 -10.63 -5.25 -13.73
N GLU A 273 -11.65 -5.53 -14.57
CA GLU A 273 -11.44 -5.92 -15.97
C GLU A 273 -10.84 -4.81 -16.80
N GLU A 274 -11.32 -3.57 -16.63
CA GLU A 274 -10.75 -2.39 -17.28
C GLU A 274 -9.30 -2.16 -16.84
N LEU A 275 -9.02 -2.30 -15.54
CA LEU A 275 -7.67 -2.18 -15.00
C LEU A 275 -6.73 -3.25 -15.58
N PHE A 276 -7.19 -4.49 -15.68
CA PHE A 276 -6.41 -5.57 -16.28
C PHE A 276 -6.19 -5.34 -17.78
N ALA A 277 -7.18 -4.80 -18.51
CA ALA A 277 -7.03 -4.45 -19.91
C ALA A 277 -5.96 -3.35 -20.09
N VAL A 278 -5.95 -2.34 -19.22
CA VAL A 278 -4.95 -1.27 -19.23
C VAL A 278 -3.55 -1.83 -18.98
N TYR A 279 -3.35 -2.67 -17.97
CA TYR A 279 -2.05 -3.30 -17.75
C TYR A 279 -1.64 -4.16 -18.95
N ARG A 280 -2.55 -4.99 -19.45
CA ARG A 280 -2.27 -5.97 -20.53
C ARG A 280 -1.74 -5.32 -21.79
N SER A 281 -2.17 -4.12 -22.10
CA SER A 281 -1.80 -3.42 -23.32
C SER A 281 -0.75 -2.31 -23.11
N SER A 282 -0.42 -1.93 -21.86
CA SER A 282 0.56 -0.85 -21.62
C SER A 282 1.95 -1.19 -22.18
N TYR A 283 2.72 -0.17 -22.50
CA TYR A 283 4.12 -0.29 -22.87
C TYR A 283 5.02 -0.55 -21.66
N GLY A 284 4.70 0.09 -20.56
CA GLY A 284 5.32 -0.05 -19.26
C GLY A 284 4.57 0.77 -18.21
N MET A 285 4.91 0.56 -16.95
CA MET A 285 4.31 1.28 -15.83
C MET A 285 5.27 2.30 -15.25
N LEU A 286 4.76 3.47 -14.86
CA LEU A 286 5.49 4.47 -14.06
C LEU A 286 4.98 4.43 -12.61
N LEU A 287 5.90 4.36 -11.66
CA LEU A 287 5.61 4.49 -10.22
C LEU A 287 6.36 5.70 -9.64
N PRO A 288 5.76 6.90 -9.70
CA PRO A 288 6.40 8.14 -9.28
C PRO A 288 6.35 8.40 -7.76
N SER A 289 5.72 7.50 -6.99
CA SER A 289 5.54 7.65 -5.54
C SER A 289 6.88 7.73 -4.80
N LEU A 290 7.03 8.73 -3.93
CA LEU A 290 8.16 8.81 -3.00
C LEU A 290 7.88 7.98 -1.75
N ASN A 291 8.87 7.22 -1.29
CA ASN A 291 8.78 6.39 -0.09
C ASN A 291 7.52 5.51 -0.05
N GLU A 292 7.21 4.85 -1.17
CA GLU A 292 6.13 3.85 -1.20
C GLU A 292 6.43 2.76 -0.16
N ASP A 293 5.41 2.32 0.57
CA ASP A 293 5.62 1.33 1.64
C ASP A 293 5.98 -0.04 1.07
N TRP A 294 5.22 -0.51 0.10
CA TRP A 294 5.48 -1.73 -0.65
C TRP A 294 5.20 -1.53 -2.14
N GLY A 295 3.95 -1.18 -2.47
CA GLY A 295 3.50 -1.01 -3.84
C GLY A 295 3.11 -2.35 -4.50
N ILE A 296 1.81 -2.65 -4.50
CA ILE A 296 1.30 -3.85 -5.19
C ILE A 296 1.20 -3.63 -6.71
N THR A 297 0.95 -2.39 -7.15
CA THR A 297 0.74 -2.06 -8.56
C THR A 297 1.94 -2.35 -9.48
N PRO A 298 3.20 -2.16 -9.08
CA PRO A 298 4.34 -2.64 -9.87
C PRO A 298 4.38 -4.16 -10.01
N LEU A 299 3.98 -4.90 -8.98
CA LEU A 299 3.88 -6.37 -9.07
C LEU A 299 2.79 -6.79 -10.06
N GLU A 300 1.66 -6.09 -10.05
CA GLU A 300 0.58 -6.31 -11.04
C GLU A 300 1.08 -6.06 -12.46
N ALA A 301 1.77 -4.94 -12.71
CA ALA A 301 2.35 -4.66 -14.03
C ALA A 301 3.33 -5.75 -14.46
N MET A 302 4.23 -6.17 -13.58
CA MET A 302 5.17 -7.27 -13.86
C MET A 302 4.45 -8.59 -14.12
N ALA A 303 3.34 -8.91 -13.43
CA ALA A 303 2.56 -10.10 -13.68
C ALA A 303 1.92 -10.11 -15.08
N PHE A 304 1.59 -8.93 -15.63
CA PHE A 304 1.17 -8.77 -17.03
C PHE A 304 2.34 -8.69 -18.01
N GLY A 305 3.58 -8.90 -17.57
CA GLY A 305 4.78 -8.85 -18.42
C GLY A 305 5.17 -7.43 -18.82
N LYS A 306 4.92 -6.44 -17.98
CA LYS A 306 5.24 -5.04 -18.26
C LYS A 306 6.42 -4.57 -17.41
N PRO A 307 7.44 -3.94 -18.02
CA PRO A 307 8.52 -3.34 -17.26
C PRO A 307 8.01 -2.15 -16.43
N VAL A 308 8.64 -1.93 -15.28
CA VAL A 308 8.28 -0.85 -14.37
C VAL A 308 9.42 0.17 -14.29
N ILE A 309 9.09 1.46 -14.37
CA ILE A 309 9.99 2.56 -14.04
C ILE A 309 9.51 3.14 -12.70
N ALA A 310 10.31 3.02 -11.66
CA ALA A 310 9.94 3.47 -10.33
C ALA A 310 10.99 4.39 -9.72
N VAL A 311 10.57 5.20 -8.75
CA VAL A 311 11.50 5.98 -7.95
C VAL A 311 12.41 5.02 -7.15
N ASN A 312 13.72 5.29 -7.16
CA ASN A 312 14.72 4.51 -6.42
C ASN A 312 14.67 4.79 -4.91
N GLN A 313 13.49 4.58 -4.29
CA GLN A 313 13.24 4.77 -2.86
C GLN A 313 12.09 3.88 -2.38
N GLY A 314 12.18 3.42 -1.13
CA GLY A 314 11.12 2.66 -0.47
C GLY A 314 10.92 1.25 -1.03
N GLY A 315 9.72 0.70 -0.85
CA GLY A 315 9.35 -0.66 -1.25
C GLY A 315 9.67 -1.06 -2.68
N PRO A 316 9.56 -0.19 -3.70
CA PRO A 316 9.95 -0.53 -5.07
C PRO A 316 11.39 -1.02 -5.24
N THR A 317 12.32 -0.58 -4.39
CA THR A 317 13.71 -1.07 -4.39
C THR A 317 13.86 -2.53 -3.94
N GLU A 318 12.79 -3.10 -3.39
CA GLU A 318 12.75 -4.51 -2.96
C GLU A 318 12.07 -5.41 -4.01
N SER A 319 11.13 -4.85 -4.77
CA SER A 319 10.32 -5.57 -5.75
C SER A 319 10.81 -5.46 -7.18
N ILE A 320 11.60 -4.43 -7.50
CA ILE A 320 12.14 -4.19 -8.85
C ILE A 320 13.65 -4.43 -8.82
N ILE A 321 14.14 -5.24 -9.75
CA ILE A 321 15.57 -5.44 -9.99
C ILE A 321 15.97 -4.51 -11.13
N ASP A 322 16.78 -3.49 -10.79
CA ASP A 322 17.19 -2.45 -11.75
C ASP A 322 17.94 -3.06 -12.94
N GLY A 323 17.49 -2.70 -14.15
CA GLY A 323 18.03 -3.23 -15.42
C GLY A 323 17.62 -4.66 -15.77
N GLU A 324 16.86 -5.38 -14.88
CA GLU A 324 16.42 -6.75 -15.12
C GLU A 324 14.88 -6.88 -15.22
N THR A 325 14.14 -6.24 -14.31
CA THR A 325 12.66 -6.28 -14.32
C THR A 325 12.02 -4.92 -14.58
N GLY A 326 12.85 -3.88 -14.64
CA GLY A 326 12.46 -2.49 -14.85
C GLY A 326 13.63 -1.56 -14.57
N PHE A 327 13.34 -0.31 -14.27
CA PHE A 327 14.34 0.70 -13.92
C PHE A 327 13.98 1.39 -12.60
N LEU A 328 15.02 1.62 -11.79
CA LEU A 328 14.96 2.45 -10.60
C LEU A 328 15.58 3.82 -10.93
N ALA A 329 14.76 4.87 -10.99
CA ALA A 329 15.15 6.20 -11.40
C ALA A 329 15.18 7.20 -10.24
N ALA A 330 16.01 8.23 -10.35
CA ALA A 330 15.93 9.38 -9.46
C ALA A 330 14.53 10.03 -9.55
N PRO A 331 14.02 10.66 -8.48
CA PRO A 331 12.70 11.30 -8.47
C PRO A 331 12.70 12.63 -9.25
N GLU A 332 13.16 12.59 -10.49
CA GLU A 332 13.34 13.73 -11.38
C GLU A 332 12.70 13.45 -12.74
N PRO A 333 12.03 14.43 -13.35
CA PRO A 333 11.38 14.26 -14.66
C PRO A 333 12.31 13.72 -15.73
N SER A 334 13.55 14.23 -15.82
CA SER A 334 14.57 13.82 -16.82
C SER A 334 14.96 12.35 -16.68
N ALA A 335 15.14 11.85 -15.44
CA ALA A 335 15.51 10.46 -15.21
C ALA A 335 14.41 9.48 -15.65
N PHE A 336 13.13 9.83 -15.38
CA PHE A 336 11.99 9.06 -15.86
C PHE A 336 11.82 9.15 -17.37
N ALA A 337 12.01 10.35 -17.96
CA ALA A 337 11.96 10.56 -19.41
C ALA A 337 13.02 9.72 -20.15
N GLU A 338 14.25 9.68 -19.63
CA GLU A 338 15.31 8.85 -20.18
C GLU A 338 14.99 7.36 -20.10
N ALA A 339 14.48 6.89 -18.95
CA ALA A 339 14.07 5.49 -18.78
C ALA A 339 12.91 5.12 -19.73
N MET A 340 11.92 5.99 -19.93
CA MET A 340 10.87 5.80 -20.93
C MET A 340 11.45 5.72 -22.35
N ALA A 341 12.39 6.61 -22.70
CA ALA A 341 13.04 6.60 -24.01
C ALA A 341 13.89 5.33 -24.25
N ARG A 342 14.58 4.83 -23.23
CA ARG A 342 15.31 3.55 -23.32
C ARG A 342 14.38 2.38 -23.65
N LEU A 343 13.22 2.31 -22.99
CA LEU A 343 12.21 1.29 -23.31
C LEU A 343 11.65 1.48 -24.72
N ALA A 344 11.27 2.70 -25.10
CA ALA A 344 10.64 2.99 -26.39
C ALA A 344 11.59 2.74 -27.58
N ARG A 345 12.89 2.98 -27.42
CA ARG A 345 13.92 2.75 -28.46
C ARG A 345 14.25 1.28 -28.68
N ASP A 346 14.14 0.45 -27.66
CA ASP A 346 14.44 -0.98 -27.74
C ASP A 346 13.25 -1.83 -27.29
N PRO A 347 12.33 -2.17 -28.23
CA PRO A 347 11.22 -3.07 -27.94
C PRO A 347 11.66 -4.46 -27.46
N GLY A 348 12.87 -4.90 -27.87
CA GLY A 348 13.47 -6.14 -27.40
C GLY A 348 13.83 -6.07 -25.92
N LEU A 349 14.43 -4.96 -25.47
CA LEU A 349 14.68 -4.70 -24.05
C LEU A 349 13.38 -4.67 -23.25
N THR A 350 12.37 -3.92 -23.73
CA THR A 350 11.06 -3.83 -23.09
C THR A 350 10.43 -5.20 -22.86
N ARG A 351 10.49 -6.07 -23.87
CA ARG A 351 9.99 -7.44 -23.76
C ARG A 351 10.80 -8.26 -22.75
N ARG A 352 12.13 -8.24 -22.82
CA ARG A 352 13.00 -8.97 -21.88
C ARG A 352 12.74 -8.58 -20.43
N LEU A 353 12.67 -7.26 -20.14
CA LEU A 353 12.38 -6.78 -18.79
C LEU A 353 10.98 -7.21 -18.31
N GLY A 354 9.97 -7.13 -19.18
CA GLY A 354 8.63 -7.58 -18.87
C GLY A 354 8.55 -9.09 -18.59
N GLU A 355 9.21 -9.92 -19.42
CA GLU A 355 9.27 -11.37 -19.21
C GLU A 355 10.01 -11.74 -17.92
N ALA A 356 11.12 -11.09 -17.63
CA ALA A 356 11.86 -11.26 -16.38
C ALA A 356 11.01 -10.85 -15.18
N GLY A 357 10.28 -9.73 -15.27
CA GLY A 357 9.34 -9.27 -14.26
C GLY A 357 8.24 -10.30 -13.97
N ALA A 358 7.65 -10.90 -15.01
CA ALA A 358 6.63 -11.93 -14.89
C ALA A 358 7.13 -13.23 -14.23
N VAL A 359 8.40 -13.54 -14.37
CA VAL A 359 9.04 -14.66 -13.66
C VAL A 359 9.30 -14.28 -12.21
N HIS A 360 9.87 -13.09 -11.99
CA HIS A 360 10.26 -12.59 -10.68
C HIS A 360 9.07 -12.45 -9.72
N VAL A 361 7.94 -11.96 -10.21
CA VAL A 361 6.75 -11.71 -9.38
C VAL A 361 6.14 -12.97 -8.76
N LYS A 362 6.43 -14.15 -9.31
CA LYS A 362 5.91 -15.43 -8.81
C LYS A 362 6.26 -15.74 -7.35
N GLN A 363 7.35 -15.18 -6.84
CA GLN A 363 7.72 -15.32 -5.44
C GLN A 363 6.79 -14.58 -4.48
N TYR A 364 5.98 -13.63 -4.98
CA TYR A 364 5.02 -12.84 -4.22
C TYR A 364 3.58 -13.37 -4.33
N ASP A 365 3.39 -14.68 -4.54
CA ASP A 365 2.06 -15.29 -4.47
C ASP A 365 1.51 -15.26 -3.03
N TRP A 366 0.20 -15.06 -2.89
CA TRP A 366 -0.47 -15.06 -1.59
C TRP A 366 -0.25 -16.34 -0.79
N SER A 367 -0.02 -17.47 -1.43
CA SER A 367 0.25 -18.73 -0.74
C SER A 367 1.50 -18.67 0.14
N HIS A 368 2.55 -17.99 -0.31
CA HIS A 368 3.78 -17.80 0.48
C HIS A 368 3.52 -16.93 1.71
N PHE A 369 2.80 -15.82 1.52
CA PHE A 369 2.41 -14.91 2.60
C PHE A 369 1.60 -15.65 3.67
N VAL A 370 0.52 -16.33 3.27
CA VAL A 370 -0.38 -17.02 4.19
C VAL A 370 0.33 -18.19 4.90
N THR A 371 1.10 -18.99 4.16
CA THR A 371 1.86 -20.10 4.76
C THR A 371 2.82 -19.60 5.84
N ARG A 372 3.56 -18.51 5.58
CA ARG A 372 4.49 -17.96 6.57
C ARG A 372 3.76 -17.43 7.81
N PHE A 373 2.62 -16.76 7.60
CA PHE A 373 1.78 -16.24 8.68
C PHE A 373 1.23 -17.39 9.55
N ASP A 374 0.65 -18.40 8.91
CA ASP A 374 0.11 -19.58 9.57
C ASP A 374 1.17 -20.36 10.34
N CYS A 375 2.38 -20.52 9.78
CA CYS A 375 3.49 -21.17 10.49
C CYS A 375 3.88 -20.44 11.78
N TYR A 376 3.82 -19.11 11.78
CA TYR A 376 4.04 -18.34 12.99
C TYR A 376 2.94 -18.58 14.03
N LEU A 377 1.67 -18.54 13.61
CA LEU A 377 0.54 -18.80 14.49
C LEU A 377 0.64 -20.20 15.14
N ASP A 378 0.98 -21.22 14.35
CA ASP A 378 1.17 -22.58 14.89
C ASP A 378 2.29 -22.64 15.94
N SER A 379 3.38 -21.88 15.73
CA SER A 379 4.48 -21.82 16.70
C SER A 379 4.06 -21.23 18.05
N LEU A 380 3.06 -20.37 18.08
CA LEU A 380 2.49 -19.84 19.33
C LEU A 380 1.76 -20.93 20.11
N ARG A 381 0.99 -21.77 19.41
CA ARG A 381 0.28 -22.89 20.03
C ARG A 381 1.25 -23.88 20.66
N ASP A 382 2.34 -24.21 19.95
CA ASP A 382 3.31 -25.18 20.42
C ASP A 382 4.05 -24.67 21.67
N ARG A 383 4.34 -23.37 21.74
CA ARG A 383 4.91 -22.73 22.93
C ARG A 383 3.95 -22.75 24.13
N ALA A 384 2.66 -22.49 23.89
CA ALA A 384 1.64 -22.51 24.94
C ALA A 384 1.36 -23.92 25.49
N SER A 385 1.68 -24.98 24.73
CA SER A 385 1.53 -26.38 25.16
C SER A 385 2.74 -26.92 25.94
N LEU A 386 3.86 -26.19 25.96
CA LEU A 386 5.11 -26.56 26.64
C LEU A 386 5.35 -25.80 27.97
N GLY A 387 4.51 -24.80 28.30
CA GLY A 387 4.58 -24.02 29.53
C GLY A 387 3.35 -24.25 30.41
#